data_5f097105713c020dff79e1a73cf2d333
#
_entry.id   5f097105713c020dff79e1a73cf2d333
#
_cell.length_a   1.000
_cell.length_b   1.000
_cell.length_c   1.000
_cell.angle_alpha   90.00
_cell.angle_beta   90.00
_cell.angle_gamma   90.00
#
_symmetry.space_group_name_H-M   'P 1'
#
loop_
_entity.id
_entity.type
_entity.pdbx_description
1 polymer ?
#
loop_
_entity_poly.entity_id
_entity_poly.type
_entity_poly.pdbx_seq_one_letter_code
_entity_poly.pdbx_strand_id
1 'polypeptide(L)'
;LGQYLRELNNEILPALIDEYALDTEKLAYGGYSLGGLAATMSLWETDAFAAVFSLCGSFWYPGVADFIEEHVPKNYSAQVYLQNGIREGEGHNNRLCDAYSYAQRVHTALQATCGAKTVLDDYGHHDRQSERLNAALRWVERVL
;
A
#
# COMPACT_ATOMS: atom_id res chain seq x y z
N LEU A 1 11.72 8.19 -1.55
CA LEU A 1 10.54 7.73 -0.83
C LEU A 1 10.59 8.16 0.64
N GLY A 2 11.66 7.87 1.37
CA GLY A 2 11.77 8.21 2.78
C GLY A 2 11.64 9.72 3.09
N GLN A 3 12.19 10.60 2.25
CA GLN A 3 11.98 12.04 2.40
C GLN A 3 10.49 12.41 2.26
N TYR A 4 9.82 11.90 1.25
CA TYR A 4 8.39 12.12 1.04
C TYR A 4 7.55 11.66 2.25
N LEU A 5 7.81 10.47 2.79
CA LEU A 5 7.09 9.96 3.95
C LEU A 5 7.33 10.80 5.21
N ARG A 6 8.54 11.34 5.39
CA ARG A 6 8.82 12.28 6.47
C ARG A 6 8.07 13.61 6.32
N GLU A 7 8.04 14.17 5.10
CA GLU A 7 7.24 15.37 4.80
C GLU A 7 5.75 15.12 5.02
N LEU A 8 5.24 13.96 4.56
CA LEU A 8 3.87 13.55 4.82
C LEU A 8 3.53 13.53 6.31
N ASN A 9 4.37 12.91 7.13
CA ASN A 9 4.11 12.75 8.56
C ASN A 9 4.30 14.03 9.36
N ASN A 10 5.30 14.84 9.02
CA ASN A 10 5.70 15.96 9.87
C ASN A 10 5.09 17.29 9.46
N GLU A 11 4.63 17.42 8.22
CA GLU A 11 4.13 18.67 7.66
C GLU A 11 2.72 18.53 7.08
N ILE A 12 2.52 17.60 6.14
CA ILE A 12 1.25 17.50 5.39
C ILE A 12 0.12 16.96 6.27
N LEU A 13 0.35 15.85 6.95
CA LEU A 13 -0.68 15.21 7.77
C LEU A 13 -1.12 16.09 8.95
N PRO A 14 -0.22 16.72 9.73
CA PRO A 14 -0.63 17.65 10.78
C PRO A 14 -1.46 18.83 10.25
N ALA A 15 -1.07 19.39 9.10
CA ALA A 15 -1.83 20.49 8.48
C ALA A 15 -3.25 20.07 8.06
N LEU A 16 -3.40 18.86 7.49
CA LEU A 16 -4.71 18.31 7.11
C LEU A 16 -5.58 18.01 8.33
N ILE A 17 -4.99 17.45 9.40
CA ILE A 17 -5.71 17.19 10.65
C ILE A 17 -6.27 18.49 11.23
N ASP A 18 -5.45 19.54 11.28
CA ASP A 18 -5.87 20.84 11.79
C ASP A 18 -6.93 21.51 10.91
N GLU A 19 -6.70 21.55 9.60
CA GLU A 19 -7.60 22.21 8.64
C GLU A 19 -8.99 21.56 8.57
N TYR A 20 -9.05 20.22 8.60
CA TYR A 20 -10.28 19.46 8.41
C TYR A 20 -10.83 18.82 9.69
N ALA A 21 -10.20 19.07 10.85
CA ALA A 21 -10.56 18.45 12.13
C ALA A 21 -10.71 16.93 12.04
N LEU A 22 -9.73 16.26 11.42
CA LEU A 22 -9.79 14.83 11.18
C LEU A 22 -9.70 14.04 12.48
N ASP A 23 -10.44 12.93 12.55
CA ASP A 23 -10.33 11.96 13.63
C ASP A 23 -9.01 11.18 13.49
N THR A 24 -8.04 11.47 14.35
CA THR A 24 -6.71 10.87 14.31
C THR A 24 -6.68 9.37 14.59
N GLU A 25 -7.75 8.82 15.18
CA GLU A 25 -7.86 7.38 15.40
C GLU A 25 -8.40 6.61 14.20
N LYS A 26 -8.92 7.34 13.18
CA LYS A 26 -9.56 6.77 11.99
C LYS A 26 -8.91 7.21 10.68
N LEU A 27 -7.62 7.48 10.70
CA LEU A 27 -6.91 7.86 9.50
C LEU A 27 -6.62 6.64 8.63
N ALA A 28 -6.94 6.76 7.34
CA ALA A 28 -6.52 5.80 6.32
C ALA A 28 -5.57 6.46 5.33
N TYR A 29 -4.54 5.71 4.93
CA TYR A 29 -3.62 6.13 3.87
C TYR A 29 -3.58 5.09 2.76
N GLY A 30 -3.77 5.53 1.53
CA GLY A 30 -3.78 4.62 0.40
C GLY A 30 -3.29 5.24 -0.89
N GLY A 31 -2.98 4.39 -1.85
CA GLY A 31 -2.53 4.87 -3.14
C GLY A 31 -2.48 3.80 -4.22
N TYR A 32 -2.22 4.27 -5.42
CA TYR A 32 -2.11 3.47 -6.64
C TYR A 32 -0.66 3.51 -7.17
N SER A 33 -0.14 2.39 -7.65
CA SER A 33 1.18 2.31 -8.27
C SER A 33 2.30 2.75 -7.30
N LEU A 34 3.06 3.80 -7.59
CA LEU A 34 4.04 4.38 -6.68
C LEU A 34 3.39 4.95 -5.40
N GLY A 35 2.16 5.45 -5.50
CA GLY A 35 1.36 5.83 -4.32
C GLY A 35 1.00 4.63 -3.45
N GLY A 36 0.72 3.48 -4.05
CA GLY A 36 0.51 2.21 -3.34
C GLY A 36 1.77 1.71 -2.65
N LEU A 37 2.92 1.85 -3.29
CA LEU A 37 4.22 1.61 -2.66
C LEU A 37 4.44 2.54 -1.47
N ALA A 38 4.20 3.85 -1.62
CA ALA A 38 4.37 4.82 -0.55
C ALA A 38 3.44 4.52 0.64
N ALA A 39 2.16 4.19 0.37
CA ALA A 39 1.22 3.79 1.40
C ALA A 39 1.70 2.54 2.16
N THR A 40 2.15 1.51 1.45
CA THR A 40 2.71 0.30 2.08
C THR A 40 3.92 0.61 2.95
N MET A 41 4.87 1.41 2.44
CA MET A 41 6.11 1.75 3.16
C MET A 41 5.86 2.65 4.36
N SER A 42 4.73 3.35 4.44
CA SER A 42 4.36 4.13 5.63
C SER A 42 4.23 3.26 6.89
N LEU A 43 3.96 1.97 6.76
CA LEU A 43 3.89 1.02 7.88
C LEU A 43 5.21 0.95 8.69
N TRP A 44 6.35 1.26 8.09
CA TRP A 44 7.66 1.30 8.78
C TRP A 44 8.03 2.68 9.31
N GLU A 45 7.40 3.73 8.80
CA GLU A 45 7.73 5.12 9.15
C GLU A 45 6.84 5.68 10.27
N THR A 46 5.55 5.28 10.33
CA THR A 46 4.58 5.88 11.24
C THR A 46 3.52 4.89 11.68
N ASP A 47 2.94 5.13 12.85
CA ASP A 47 1.76 4.46 13.39
C ASP A 47 0.49 5.31 13.32
N ALA A 48 0.53 6.43 12.60
CA ALA A 48 -0.58 7.36 12.47
C ALA A 48 -1.81 6.81 11.73
N PHE A 49 -1.62 5.80 10.87
CA PHE A 49 -2.71 5.30 10.04
C PHE A 49 -3.30 4.02 10.62
N ALA A 50 -4.60 4.05 10.93
CA ALA A 50 -5.35 2.88 11.38
C ALA A 50 -5.64 1.89 10.23
N ALA A 51 -5.71 2.38 8.99
CA ALA A 51 -5.82 1.55 7.80
C ALA A 51 -4.88 2.00 6.69
N VAL A 52 -4.30 1.03 5.96
CA VAL A 52 -3.43 1.27 4.80
C VAL A 52 -3.90 0.42 3.63
N PHE A 53 -4.05 1.01 2.43
CA PHE A 53 -4.33 0.23 1.24
C PHE A 53 -3.39 0.55 0.08
N SER A 54 -3.04 -0.48 -0.67
CA SER A 54 -2.20 -0.38 -1.86
C SER A 54 -2.88 -1.04 -3.05
N LEU A 55 -3.05 -0.28 -4.12
CA LEU A 55 -3.59 -0.74 -5.38
C LEU A 55 -2.50 -0.75 -6.44
N CYS A 56 -2.21 -1.90 -7.00
CA CYS A 56 -1.15 -2.10 -7.99
C CYS A 56 0.20 -1.53 -7.53
N GLY A 57 0.52 -1.69 -6.24
CA GLY A 57 1.74 -1.14 -5.65
C GLY A 57 2.99 -1.53 -6.42
N SER A 58 3.88 -0.56 -6.65
CA SER A 58 5.12 -0.75 -7.44
C SER A 58 6.18 -1.54 -6.68
N PHE A 59 5.84 -2.75 -6.21
CA PHE A 59 6.71 -3.60 -5.38
C PHE A 59 7.92 -4.15 -6.13
N TRP A 60 7.93 -4.04 -7.46
CA TRP A 60 9.08 -4.32 -8.32
C TRP A 60 10.23 -3.30 -8.15
N TYR A 61 10.01 -2.21 -7.41
CA TYR A 61 11.06 -1.22 -7.14
C TYR A 61 12.24 -1.89 -6.41
N PRO A 62 13.50 -1.58 -6.79
CA PRO A 62 14.68 -2.27 -6.28
C PRO A 62 14.75 -2.34 -4.76
N GLY A 63 14.89 -3.56 -4.22
CA GLY A 63 15.09 -3.81 -2.79
C GLY A 63 13.83 -3.75 -1.92
N VAL A 64 12.67 -3.35 -2.47
CA VAL A 64 11.44 -3.18 -1.67
C VAL A 64 10.91 -4.51 -1.15
N ALA A 65 10.77 -5.51 -2.01
CA ALA A 65 10.25 -6.80 -1.60
C ALA A 65 11.17 -7.49 -0.57
N ASP A 66 12.48 -7.44 -0.79
CA ASP A 66 13.48 -7.97 0.14
C ASP A 66 13.37 -7.27 1.51
N PHE A 67 13.29 -5.93 1.51
CA PHE A 67 13.12 -5.16 2.73
C PHE A 67 11.85 -5.56 3.50
N ILE A 68 10.71 -5.71 2.81
CA ILE A 68 9.43 -6.07 3.42
C ILE A 68 9.46 -7.48 4.01
N GLU A 69 10.14 -8.41 3.35
CA GLU A 69 10.31 -9.79 3.85
C GLU A 69 11.22 -9.87 5.08
N GLU A 70 12.22 -8.99 5.17
CA GLU A 70 13.25 -9.03 6.22
C GLU A 70 12.89 -8.19 7.46
N HIS A 71 11.93 -7.27 7.36
CA HIS A 71 11.65 -6.30 8.43
C HIS A 71 10.19 -6.30 8.84
N VAL A 72 9.94 -6.43 10.13
CA VAL A 72 8.58 -6.28 10.69
C VAL A 72 8.17 -4.81 10.67
N PRO A 73 6.96 -4.46 10.21
CA PRO A 73 6.46 -3.09 10.26
C PRO A 73 6.41 -2.52 11.67
N LYS A 74 6.68 -1.23 11.81
CA LYS A 74 6.43 -0.48 13.06
C LYS A 74 4.94 -0.50 13.39
N ASN A 75 4.12 -0.21 12.40
CA ASN A 75 2.65 -0.22 12.51
C ASN A 75 2.07 -1.59 12.09
N TYR A 76 2.39 -2.63 12.84
CA TYR A 76 1.87 -3.98 12.58
C TYR A 76 0.40 -4.16 12.97
N SER A 77 -0.18 -3.21 13.70
CA SER A 77 -1.60 -3.23 14.12
C SER A 77 -2.54 -2.58 13.11
N ALA A 78 -2.01 -1.86 12.12
CA ALA A 78 -2.84 -1.27 11.06
C ALA A 78 -3.61 -2.35 10.29
N GLN A 79 -4.85 -2.03 9.92
CA GLN A 79 -5.57 -2.81 8.93
C GLN A 79 -4.93 -2.61 7.56
N VAL A 80 -4.59 -3.68 6.85
CA VAL A 80 -3.86 -3.59 5.57
C VAL A 80 -4.66 -4.27 4.46
N TYR A 81 -4.79 -3.58 3.31
CA TYR A 81 -5.39 -4.11 2.09
C TYR A 81 -4.44 -3.96 0.90
N LEU A 82 -4.14 -5.05 0.24
CA LEU A 82 -3.28 -5.08 -0.94
C LEU A 82 -4.03 -5.69 -2.11
N GLN A 83 -4.03 -5.01 -3.26
CA GLN A 83 -4.59 -5.54 -4.50
C GLN A 83 -3.66 -5.26 -5.68
N ASN A 84 -3.27 -6.33 -6.38
CA ASN A 84 -2.47 -6.27 -7.61
C ASN A 84 -3.10 -7.17 -8.69
N GLY A 85 -2.80 -6.86 -9.95
CA GLY A 85 -3.19 -7.69 -11.08
C GLY A 85 -2.13 -8.75 -11.40
N ILE A 86 -2.56 -9.97 -11.70
CA ILE A 86 -1.63 -11.06 -12.10
C ILE A 86 -1.00 -10.80 -13.47
N ARG A 87 -1.60 -9.92 -14.28
CA ARG A 87 -1.11 -9.51 -15.60
C ARG A 87 -0.28 -8.22 -15.57
N GLU A 88 0.03 -7.72 -14.38
CA GLU A 88 0.94 -6.59 -14.25
C GLU A 88 2.33 -6.96 -14.78
N GLY A 89 2.88 -6.10 -15.63
CA GLY A 89 4.18 -6.33 -16.27
C GLY A 89 4.14 -7.07 -17.61
N GLU A 90 2.98 -7.59 -18.06
CA GLU A 90 2.85 -8.18 -19.38
C GLU A 90 3.31 -7.22 -20.49
N GLY A 91 4.09 -7.76 -21.43
CA GLY A 91 4.62 -6.99 -22.57
C GLY A 91 5.85 -6.15 -22.27
N HIS A 92 6.31 -6.10 -21.02
CA HIS A 92 7.57 -5.46 -20.67
C HIS A 92 8.76 -6.43 -20.78
N ASN A 93 9.92 -5.91 -21.17
CA ASN A 93 11.19 -6.64 -21.28
C ASN A 93 12.25 -6.17 -20.27
N ASN A 94 11.83 -5.44 -19.25
CA ASN A 94 12.66 -4.95 -18.16
C ASN A 94 12.13 -5.49 -16.82
N ARG A 95 12.58 -4.95 -15.69
CA ARG A 95 12.20 -5.38 -14.36
C ARG A 95 10.68 -5.43 -14.09
N LEU A 96 9.90 -4.66 -14.85
CA LEU A 96 8.44 -4.67 -14.75
C LEU A 96 7.82 -6.02 -15.14
N CYS A 97 8.49 -6.83 -15.97
CA CYS A 97 7.97 -8.16 -16.34
C CYS A 97 7.75 -9.07 -15.10
N ASP A 98 8.45 -8.81 -14.00
CA ASP A 98 8.36 -9.55 -12.75
C ASP A 98 7.42 -8.90 -11.71
N ALA A 99 6.66 -7.85 -12.09
CA ALA A 99 5.82 -7.07 -11.17
C ALA A 99 4.87 -7.95 -10.36
N TYR A 100 4.24 -8.93 -10.99
CA TYR A 100 3.38 -9.91 -10.30
C TYR A 100 4.12 -10.74 -9.26
N SER A 101 5.31 -11.23 -9.58
CA SER A 101 6.14 -12.02 -8.65
C SER A 101 6.52 -11.20 -7.39
N TYR A 102 6.91 -9.95 -7.58
CA TYR A 102 7.18 -9.05 -6.46
C TYR A 102 5.93 -8.75 -5.62
N ALA A 103 4.78 -8.57 -6.28
CA ALA A 103 3.51 -8.38 -5.57
C ALA A 103 3.15 -9.60 -4.72
N GLN A 104 3.28 -10.81 -5.24
CA GLN A 104 3.04 -12.05 -4.48
C GLN A 104 3.91 -12.14 -3.22
N ARG A 105 5.21 -11.82 -3.33
CA ARG A 105 6.14 -11.83 -2.19
C ARG A 105 5.67 -10.87 -1.10
N VAL A 106 5.37 -9.62 -1.47
CA VAL A 106 4.90 -8.58 -0.53
C VAL A 106 3.56 -8.95 0.10
N HIS A 107 2.60 -9.47 -0.70
CA HIS A 107 1.31 -9.94 -0.19
C HIS A 107 1.51 -11.04 0.86
N THR A 108 2.35 -12.03 0.58
CA THR A 108 2.65 -13.13 1.51
C THR A 108 3.29 -12.63 2.80
N ALA A 109 4.28 -11.74 2.69
CA ALA A 109 4.97 -11.19 3.85
C ALA A 109 4.04 -10.38 4.76
N LEU A 110 3.24 -9.48 4.20
CA LEU A 110 2.33 -8.64 4.98
C LEU A 110 1.09 -9.40 5.49
N GLN A 111 0.67 -10.45 4.79
CA GLN A 111 -0.34 -11.37 5.31
C GLN A 111 0.15 -12.08 6.58
N ALA A 112 1.42 -12.51 6.59
CA ALA A 112 2.02 -13.17 7.74
C ALA A 112 2.30 -12.24 8.92
N THR A 113 2.68 -10.97 8.66
CA THR A 113 3.11 -10.03 9.72
C THR A 113 1.99 -9.14 10.25
N CYS A 114 1.08 -8.67 9.38
CA CYS A 114 0.00 -7.76 9.72
C CYS A 114 -1.40 -8.35 9.50
N GLY A 115 -1.52 -9.60 9.04
CA GLY A 115 -2.82 -10.17 8.67
C GLY A 115 -3.47 -9.47 7.49
N ALA A 116 -2.68 -8.93 6.56
CA ALA A 116 -3.17 -8.16 5.43
C ALA A 116 -4.24 -8.90 4.62
N LYS A 117 -5.30 -8.22 4.25
CA LYS A 117 -6.24 -8.69 3.24
C LYS A 117 -5.60 -8.51 1.86
N THR A 118 -5.44 -9.59 1.13
CA THR A 118 -4.78 -9.61 -0.17
C THR A 118 -5.74 -10.03 -1.29
N VAL A 119 -5.63 -9.38 -2.44
CA VAL A 119 -6.38 -9.68 -3.66
C VAL A 119 -5.42 -9.70 -4.85
N LEU A 120 -5.47 -10.76 -5.64
CA LEU A 120 -4.81 -10.88 -6.94
C LEU A 120 -5.91 -11.08 -7.99
N ASP A 121 -6.10 -10.08 -8.85
CA ASP A 121 -7.12 -10.12 -9.89
C ASP A 121 -6.53 -10.44 -11.28
N ASP A 122 -7.37 -10.83 -12.25
CA ASP A 122 -6.97 -11.27 -13.59
C ASP A 122 -6.69 -10.10 -14.57
N TYR A 123 -6.28 -8.93 -14.06
CA TYR A 123 -6.13 -7.72 -14.85
C TYR A 123 -4.69 -7.20 -14.86
N GLY A 124 -4.41 -6.27 -15.79
CA GLY A 124 -3.16 -5.54 -15.86
C GLY A 124 -3.13 -4.31 -14.96
N HIS A 125 -2.01 -3.58 -15.02
CA HIS A 125 -1.75 -2.44 -14.14
C HIS A 125 -2.78 -1.31 -14.28
N HIS A 126 -3.23 -1.03 -15.49
CA HIS A 126 -4.12 0.11 -15.78
C HIS A 126 -5.60 -0.28 -15.86
N ASP A 127 -5.91 -1.55 -15.67
CA ASP A 127 -7.28 -2.04 -15.77
C ASP A 127 -8.04 -1.86 -14.45
N ARG A 128 -9.35 -1.65 -14.54
CA ARG A 128 -10.27 -1.67 -13.40
C ARG A 128 -9.90 -0.71 -12.25
N GLN A 129 -9.28 0.43 -12.56
CA GLN A 129 -8.82 1.37 -11.53
C GLN A 129 -9.94 1.84 -10.61
N SER A 130 -11.08 2.23 -11.17
CA SER A 130 -12.24 2.70 -10.40
C SER A 130 -12.84 1.61 -9.53
N GLU A 131 -12.96 0.39 -10.06
CA GLU A 131 -13.48 -0.76 -9.30
C GLU A 131 -12.56 -1.15 -8.16
N ARG A 132 -11.24 -1.16 -8.38
CA ARG A 132 -10.24 -1.40 -7.34
C ARG A 132 -10.30 -0.35 -6.25
N LEU A 133 -10.37 0.94 -6.63
CA LEU A 133 -10.49 2.03 -5.67
C LEU A 133 -11.77 1.93 -4.85
N ASN A 134 -12.91 1.69 -5.50
CA ASN A 134 -14.19 1.51 -4.80
C ASN A 134 -14.16 0.31 -3.84
N ALA A 135 -13.50 -0.79 -4.23
CA ALA A 135 -13.35 -1.96 -3.35
C ALA A 135 -12.51 -1.63 -2.11
N ALA A 136 -11.41 -0.91 -2.29
CA ALA A 136 -10.54 -0.47 -1.19
C ALA A 136 -11.27 0.50 -0.25
N LEU A 137 -11.99 1.50 -0.78
CA LEU A 137 -12.73 2.47 0.03
C LEU A 137 -13.85 1.80 0.84
N ARG A 138 -14.63 0.89 0.24
CA ARG A 138 -15.63 0.10 0.98
C ARG A 138 -14.99 -0.79 2.04
N TRP A 139 -13.78 -1.26 1.81
CA TRP A 139 -13.05 -2.00 2.83
C TRP A 139 -12.62 -1.08 3.97
N VAL A 140 -12.09 0.12 3.69
CA VAL A 140 -11.74 1.13 4.71
C VAL A 140 -12.97 1.46 5.57
N GLU A 141 -14.13 1.74 4.97
CA GLU A 141 -15.39 2.01 5.69
C GLU A 141 -15.81 0.90 6.66
N ARG A 142 -15.43 -0.34 6.37
CA ARG A 142 -15.79 -1.49 7.23
C ARG A 142 -14.82 -1.73 8.37
N VAL A 143 -13.57 -1.28 8.24
CA VAL A 143 -12.53 -1.57 9.24
C VAL A 143 -12.26 -0.39 10.18
N LEU A 144 -12.71 0.81 9.81
CA LEU A 144 -12.64 2.03 10.62
C LEU A 144 -14.02 2.45 11.15
#